data_56241bf4e767ec6a9c9736e4d7a3e416
#
_entry.id   56241bf4e767ec6a9c9736e4d7a3e416
#
_cell.length_a   1.000
_cell.length_b   1.000
_cell.length_c   1.000
_cell.angle_alpha   90.00
_cell.angle_beta   90.00
_cell.angle_gamma   90.00
#
_symmetry.space_group_name_H-M   'P 1'
#
loop_
_entity.id
_entity.type
_entity.pdbx_description
1 polymer ?
#
loop_
_entity_poly.entity_id
_entity_poly.type
_entity_poly.pdbx_seq_one_letter_code
_entity_poly.pdbx_strand_id
1 'polypeptide(L)'
;MFKLKSILFYFLLLFAISCSSNKLSGSWEFIDIYDGEISNTDTLKNKTNNSRYGTGILTFYQDKTFSSMGNNGTYQTENNLLKMKYNDDENVTPMKISGVDKNYLLLFSMSGSPKTWFYKKIKTKYK
;
A
#
# COMPACT_ATOMS: atom_id res chain seq x y z
N MET A 1 30.06 -24.48 16.73
CA MET A 1 28.72 -25.06 16.61
C MET A 1 27.62 -24.14 17.07
N PHE A 2 27.80 -23.43 18.18
CA PHE A 2 26.75 -22.53 18.67
C PHE A 2 26.45 -21.37 17.72
N LYS A 3 27.45 -20.91 16.96
CA LYS A 3 27.29 -19.80 16.02
C LYS A 3 26.38 -20.15 14.84
N LEU A 4 26.34 -21.40 14.42
CA LEU A 4 25.47 -21.84 13.32
C LEU A 4 24.01 -21.76 13.67
N LYS A 5 23.63 -22.13 14.89
CA LYS A 5 22.25 -22.04 15.33
C LYS A 5 21.77 -20.59 15.43
N SER A 6 22.65 -19.69 15.87
CA SER A 6 22.32 -18.28 15.94
C SER A 6 22.09 -17.68 14.56
N ILE A 7 22.90 -18.05 13.58
CA ILE A 7 22.77 -17.57 12.21
C ILE A 7 21.44 -18.04 11.62
N LEU A 8 21.07 -19.30 11.83
CA LEU A 8 19.79 -19.83 11.36
C LEU A 8 18.61 -19.10 11.98
N PHE A 9 18.70 -18.75 13.24
CA PHE A 9 17.66 -18.01 13.94
C PHE A 9 17.47 -16.62 13.33
N TYR A 10 18.56 -15.92 13.04
CA TYR A 10 18.49 -14.60 12.38
C TYR A 10 17.87 -14.69 10.99
N PHE A 11 18.18 -15.74 10.25
CA PHE A 11 17.57 -15.97 8.93
C PHE A 11 16.07 -16.10 9.02
N LEU A 12 15.57 -16.85 9.99
CA LEU A 12 14.14 -17.01 10.19
C LEU A 12 13.45 -15.70 10.53
N LEU A 13 14.09 -14.86 11.35
CA LEU A 13 13.56 -13.54 11.69
C LEU A 13 13.47 -12.64 10.47
N LEU A 14 14.47 -12.67 9.60
CA LEU A 14 14.46 -11.88 8.37
C LEU A 14 13.33 -12.30 7.45
N PHE A 15 13.06 -13.59 7.32
CA PHE A 15 11.94 -14.08 6.52
C PHE A 15 10.60 -13.61 7.08
N ALA A 16 10.44 -13.63 8.39
CA ALA A 16 9.21 -13.19 9.01
C ALA A 16 8.94 -11.71 8.75
N ILE A 17 9.97 -10.87 8.77
CA ILE A 17 9.84 -9.44 8.50
C ILE A 17 9.46 -9.20 7.04
N SER A 18 10.08 -9.93 6.10
CA SER A 18 9.80 -9.74 4.68
C SER A 18 8.38 -10.18 4.31
N CYS A 19 7.81 -11.17 5.01
CA CYS A 19 6.45 -11.62 4.75
C CYS A 19 5.40 -10.55 5.07
N SER A 20 5.65 -9.69 6.05
CA SER A 20 4.67 -8.68 6.47
C SER A 20 4.47 -7.57 5.44
N SER A 21 5.43 -7.36 4.52
CA SER A 21 5.35 -6.30 3.51
C SER A 21 4.56 -6.72 2.27
N ASN A 22 4.20 -8.00 2.13
CA ASN A 22 3.54 -8.51 0.93
C ASN A 22 2.07 -8.11 0.82
N LYS A 23 1.47 -7.58 1.88
CA LYS A 23 0.05 -7.22 1.86
C LYS A 23 -0.25 -6.11 0.85
N LEU A 24 0.69 -5.21 0.60
CA LEU A 24 0.52 -4.14 -0.37
C LEU A 24 0.80 -4.56 -1.80
N SER A 25 1.56 -5.63 -2.01
CA SER A 25 1.98 -6.03 -3.37
C SER A 25 0.80 -6.29 -4.27
N GLY A 26 0.87 -5.77 -5.49
CA GLY A 26 -0.15 -5.95 -6.50
C GLY A 26 -0.69 -4.63 -6.98
N SER A 27 -1.74 -4.71 -7.79
CA SER A 27 -2.34 -3.53 -8.41
C SER A 27 -3.68 -3.23 -7.74
N TRP A 28 -3.90 -1.94 -7.49
CA TRP A 28 -5.06 -1.44 -6.79
C TRP A 28 -5.75 -0.38 -7.65
N GLU A 29 -7.04 -0.53 -7.85
CA GLU A 29 -7.85 0.43 -8.59
C GLU A 29 -8.39 1.49 -7.64
N PHE A 30 -8.17 2.76 -7.96
CA PHE A 30 -8.73 3.87 -7.19
C PHE A 30 -10.26 3.87 -7.30
N ILE A 31 -10.95 4.00 -6.17
CA ILE A 31 -12.40 4.02 -6.12
C ILE A 31 -12.91 5.41 -5.74
N ASP A 32 -12.51 5.94 -4.59
CA ASP A 32 -13.02 7.24 -4.13
C ASP A 32 -12.16 7.79 -3.00
N ILE A 33 -12.44 9.07 -2.65
CA ILE A 33 -11.80 9.77 -1.55
C ILE A 33 -12.89 10.18 -0.55
N TYR A 34 -12.62 9.99 0.73
CA TYR A 34 -13.55 10.33 1.80
C TYR A 34 -12.89 11.24 2.81
N ASP A 35 -13.66 12.15 3.41
CA ASP A 35 -13.17 13.03 4.46
C ASP A 35 -12.93 12.24 5.75
N GLY A 36 -11.85 12.58 6.45
CA GLY A 36 -11.50 11.95 7.71
C GLY A 36 -10.86 10.58 7.52
N GLU A 37 -10.60 9.90 8.63
CA GLU A 37 -10.00 8.57 8.61
C GLU A 37 -11.07 7.49 8.63
N ILE A 38 -11.04 6.60 7.63
CA ILE A 38 -11.92 5.43 7.56
C ILE A 38 -11.03 4.20 7.64
N SER A 39 -11.34 3.29 8.56
CA SER A 39 -10.59 2.05 8.73
C SER A 39 -11.44 0.80 8.49
N ASN A 40 -12.75 0.97 8.28
CA ASN A 40 -13.68 -0.14 8.07
C ASN A 40 -14.28 -0.06 6.67
N THR A 41 -14.16 -1.14 5.90
CA THR A 41 -14.63 -1.20 4.53
C THR A 41 -16.06 -1.69 4.37
N ASP A 42 -16.76 -2.01 5.46
CA ASP A 42 -18.09 -2.65 5.37
C ASP A 42 -19.09 -1.82 4.57
N THR A 43 -19.06 -0.50 4.72
CA THR A 43 -19.96 0.40 4.00
C THR A 43 -19.45 0.75 2.60
N LEU A 44 -18.21 0.38 2.26
CA LEU A 44 -17.55 0.77 1.02
C LEU A 44 -17.46 -0.36 0.01
N LYS A 45 -17.76 -1.59 0.40
CA LYS A 45 -17.51 -2.78 -0.43
C LYS A 45 -18.22 -2.73 -1.78
N ASN A 46 -19.38 -2.11 -1.84
CA ASN A 46 -20.20 -2.04 -3.05
C ASN A 46 -19.97 -0.76 -3.85
N LYS A 47 -19.05 0.10 -3.42
CA LYS A 47 -18.73 1.32 -4.15
C LYS A 47 -17.95 1.00 -5.42
N THR A 48 -18.25 1.75 -6.47
CA THR A 48 -17.51 1.68 -7.72
C THR A 48 -16.76 2.99 -7.94
N ASN A 49 -15.87 3.00 -8.94
CA ASN A 49 -15.05 4.19 -9.19
C ASN A 49 -15.91 5.42 -9.38
N ASN A 50 -15.53 6.50 -8.67
CA ASN A 50 -16.15 7.81 -8.82
C ASN A 50 -15.37 8.59 -9.85
N SER A 51 -15.93 8.73 -11.05
CA SER A 51 -15.26 9.37 -12.18
C SER A 51 -14.94 10.85 -11.94
N ARG A 52 -15.51 11.46 -10.90
CA ARG A 52 -15.22 12.86 -10.54
C ARG A 52 -13.73 13.06 -10.27
N TYR A 53 -13.08 12.07 -9.66
CA TYR A 53 -11.67 12.15 -9.30
C TYR A 53 -10.78 11.37 -10.27
N GLY A 54 -11.34 10.93 -11.40
CA GLY A 54 -10.61 10.17 -12.40
C GLY A 54 -10.51 8.69 -12.08
N THR A 55 -9.72 8.01 -12.88
CA THR A 55 -9.40 6.59 -12.68
C THR A 55 -7.90 6.46 -12.57
N GLY A 56 -7.44 5.55 -11.73
CA GLY A 56 -6.01 5.36 -11.58
C GLY A 56 -5.71 3.99 -11.01
N ILE A 57 -4.55 3.49 -11.38
CA ILE A 57 -4.06 2.21 -10.87
C ILE A 57 -2.77 2.46 -10.12
N LEU A 58 -2.72 2.02 -8.87
CA LEU A 58 -1.56 2.08 -8.02
C LEU A 58 -1.02 0.66 -7.88
N THR A 59 0.21 0.44 -8.33
CA THR A 59 0.82 -0.88 -8.29
C THR A 59 2.04 -0.86 -7.37
N PHE A 60 2.06 -1.76 -6.41
CA PHE A 60 3.21 -1.97 -5.53
C PHE A 60 3.91 -3.26 -5.93
N TYR A 61 5.21 -3.18 -6.18
CA TYR A 61 6.02 -4.34 -6.55
C TYR A 61 6.77 -4.85 -5.32
N GLN A 62 7.16 -6.11 -5.36
CA GLN A 62 7.85 -6.73 -4.22
C GLN A 62 9.25 -6.17 -4.00
N ASP A 63 9.85 -5.55 -5.01
CA ASP A 63 11.18 -4.96 -4.91
C ASP A 63 11.19 -3.56 -4.27
N LYS A 64 10.06 -3.15 -3.67
CA LYS A 64 9.90 -1.85 -3.00
C LYS A 64 9.81 -0.67 -3.97
N THR A 65 9.43 -0.95 -5.22
CA THR A 65 9.07 0.10 -6.16
C THR A 65 7.56 0.15 -6.34
N PHE A 66 7.06 1.27 -6.83
CA PHE A 66 5.64 1.42 -7.14
C PHE A 66 5.46 2.21 -8.43
N SER A 67 4.26 2.07 -9.01
CA SER A 67 3.86 2.82 -10.18
C SER A 67 2.46 3.39 -9.94
N SER A 68 2.28 4.64 -10.27
CA SER A 68 0.98 5.32 -10.14
C SER A 68 0.78 6.22 -11.35
N MET A 69 -0.20 5.87 -12.20
CA MET A 69 -0.59 6.69 -13.36
C MET A 69 0.62 7.03 -14.24
N GLY A 70 1.50 6.07 -14.49
CA GLY A 70 2.68 6.27 -15.33
C GLY A 70 3.90 6.84 -14.63
N ASN A 71 3.79 7.23 -13.37
CA ASN A 71 4.91 7.72 -12.57
C ASN A 71 5.41 6.61 -11.67
N ASN A 72 6.72 6.51 -11.54
CA ASN A 72 7.36 5.45 -10.77
C ASN A 72 8.10 6.03 -9.56
N GLY A 73 8.30 5.18 -8.56
CA GLY A 73 9.02 5.56 -7.37
C GLY A 73 9.36 4.37 -6.50
N THR A 74 9.78 4.67 -5.28
CA THR A 74 10.09 3.66 -4.27
C THR A 74 9.20 3.87 -3.05
N TYR A 75 8.98 2.81 -2.27
CA TYR A 75 8.19 2.92 -1.06
C TYR A 75 8.80 2.11 0.07
N GLN A 76 8.47 2.50 1.27
CA GLN A 76 8.83 1.80 2.49
C GLN A 76 7.62 1.75 3.41
N THR A 77 7.51 0.67 4.17
CA THR A 77 6.47 0.55 5.19
C THR A 77 7.12 0.36 6.55
N GLU A 78 6.56 1.02 7.55
CA GLU A 78 7.01 0.88 8.93
C GLU A 78 5.77 0.95 9.80
N ASN A 79 5.44 -0.17 10.44
CA ASN A 79 4.18 -0.32 11.15
C ASN A 79 3.02 -0.08 10.17
N ASN A 80 2.18 0.91 10.40
CA ASN A 80 1.08 1.26 9.50
C ASN A 80 1.38 2.51 8.70
N LEU A 81 2.65 2.90 8.62
CA LEU A 81 3.05 4.09 7.87
C LEU A 81 3.65 3.67 6.53
N LEU A 82 3.12 4.24 5.47
CA LEU A 82 3.60 4.05 4.10
C LEU A 82 4.30 5.32 3.66
N LYS A 83 5.57 5.21 3.30
CA LYS A 83 6.36 6.33 2.79
C LYS A 83 6.64 6.11 1.33
N MET A 84 6.10 6.99 0.48
CA MET A 84 6.24 6.90 -0.97
C MET A 84 7.09 8.06 -1.47
N LYS A 85 7.98 7.77 -2.41
CA LYS A 85 8.82 8.79 -3.02
C LYS A 85 8.87 8.54 -4.53
N TYR A 86 8.39 9.50 -5.31
CA TYR A 86 8.50 9.45 -6.76
C TYR A 86 9.95 9.69 -7.19
N ASN A 87 10.36 9.09 -8.31
CA ASN A 87 11.75 9.15 -8.75
C ASN A 87 12.20 10.57 -9.07
N ASP A 88 11.30 11.42 -9.55
CA ASP A 88 11.60 12.79 -9.92
C ASP A 88 11.27 13.80 -8.80
N ASP A 89 10.97 13.33 -7.61
CA ASP A 89 10.63 14.18 -6.46
C ASP A 89 11.61 13.88 -5.34
N GLU A 90 12.09 14.93 -4.66
CA GLU A 90 12.97 14.77 -3.51
C GLU A 90 12.20 14.53 -2.22
N ASN A 91 10.90 14.79 -2.22
CA ASN A 91 10.09 14.72 -1.02
C ASN A 91 9.45 13.34 -0.88
N VAL A 92 9.34 12.90 0.37
CA VAL A 92 8.64 11.67 0.73
C VAL A 92 7.21 12.02 1.11
N THR A 93 6.25 11.28 0.59
CA THR A 93 4.84 11.44 0.95
C THR A 93 4.46 10.38 1.97
N PRO A 94 4.25 10.75 3.25
CA PRO A 94 3.82 9.77 4.25
C PRO A 94 2.31 9.62 4.22
N MET A 95 1.84 8.37 4.31
CA MET A 95 0.43 8.05 4.42
C MET A 95 0.27 6.94 5.45
N LYS A 96 -0.85 6.96 6.17
CA LYS A 96 -1.16 5.89 7.11
C LYS A 96 -1.95 4.81 6.38
N ILE A 97 -1.57 3.56 6.57
CA ILE A 97 -2.36 2.43 6.09
C ILE A 97 -3.47 2.21 7.10
N SER A 98 -4.66 2.76 6.82
CA SER A 98 -5.81 2.65 7.72
C SER A 98 -6.44 1.27 7.67
N GLY A 99 -6.28 0.56 6.56
CA GLY A 99 -6.76 -0.79 6.41
C GLY A 99 -6.21 -1.40 5.14
N VAL A 100 -5.88 -2.68 5.20
CA VAL A 100 -5.46 -3.44 4.03
C VAL A 100 -5.80 -4.89 4.23
N ASP A 101 -6.41 -5.49 3.22
CA ASP A 101 -6.62 -6.92 3.14
C ASP A 101 -6.42 -7.35 1.69
N LYS A 102 -6.78 -8.59 1.36
CA LYS A 102 -6.55 -9.10 0.01
C LYS A 102 -7.43 -8.44 -1.05
N ASN A 103 -8.45 -7.69 -0.65
CA ASN A 103 -9.43 -7.10 -1.58
C ASN A 103 -9.45 -5.58 -1.56
N TYR A 104 -9.09 -4.95 -0.45
CA TYR A 104 -9.28 -3.51 -0.23
C TYR A 104 -8.07 -2.87 0.40
N LEU A 105 -7.86 -1.59 0.07
CA LEU A 105 -6.78 -0.78 0.63
C LEU A 105 -7.33 0.59 0.99
N LEU A 106 -7.07 1.04 2.21
CA LEU A 106 -7.41 2.37 2.69
C LEU A 106 -6.12 3.10 3.07
N LEU A 107 -5.85 4.19 2.38
CA LEU A 107 -4.70 5.05 2.67
C LEU A 107 -5.19 6.39 3.20
N PHE A 108 -4.71 6.77 4.37
CA PHE A 108 -5.11 8.01 5.03
C PHE A 108 -3.99 9.04 4.90
N SER A 109 -4.32 10.20 4.33
CA SER A 109 -3.39 11.32 4.21
C SER A 109 -3.72 12.34 5.27
N MET A 110 -2.69 12.71 6.06
CA MET A 110 -2.84 13.68 7.15
C MET A 110 -2.46 15.09 6.75
N SER A 111 -1.87 15.29 5.56
CA SER A 111 -1.45 16.62 5.11
C SER A 111 -2.65 17.39 4.56
N GLY A 112 -2.77 18.66 4.96
CA GLY A 112 -3.93 19.47 4.60
C GLY A 112 -5.19 18.95 5.27
N SER A 113 -6.28 18.87 4.52
CA SER A 113 -7.52 18.26 5.01
C SER A 113 -7.35 16.74 5.08
N PRO A 114 -7.63 16.12 6.25
CA PRO A 114 -7.48 14.66 6.35
C PRO A 114 -8.45 13.95 5.42
N LYS A 115 -7.94 13.00 4.63
CA LYS A 115 -8.75 12.25 3.67
C LYS A 115 -8.29 10.80 3.60
N THR A 116 -9.25 9.91 3.36
CA THR A 116 -8.98 8.48 3.13
C THR A 116 -9.21 8.16 1.67
N TRP A 117 -8.20 7.54 1.05
CA TRP A 117 -8.23 7.08 -0.33
C TRP A 117 -8.57 5.60 -0.32
N PHE A 118 -9.64 5.22 -1.02
CA PHE A 118 -10.14 3.86 -1.05
C PHE A 118 -9.81 3.21 -2.39
N TYR A 119 -9.19 2.01 -2.33
CA TYR A 119 -8.80 1.24 -3.50
C TYR A 119 -9.33 -0.18 -3.39
N LYS A 120 -9.57 -0.79 -4.54
CA LYS A 120 -9.91 -2.21 -4.64
C LYS A 120 -8.81 -2.96 -5.37
N LYS A 121 -8.52 -4.17 -4.91
CA LYS A 121 -7.51 -5.03 -5.53
C LYS A 121 -7.95 -5.43 -6.92
N ILE A 122 -7.05 -5.26 -7.89
CA ILE A 122 -7.29 -5.75 -9.24
C ILE A 122 -6.87 -7.22 -9.27
N LYS A 123 -7.82 -8.08 -9.61
CA LYS A 123 -7.55 -9.50 -9.74
C LYS A 123 -7.37 -9.81 -11.22
N THR A 124 -6.12 -10.10 -11.60
CA THR A 124 -5.83 -10.44 -12.98
C THR A 124 -6.14 -11.92 -13.21
N LYS A 125 -6.82 -12.21 -14.31
CA LYS A 125 -7.10 -13.59 -14.69
C LYS A 125 -5.92 -14.23 -15.43
N TYR A 126 -4.93 -13.45 -15.77
CA TYR A 126 -3.75 -13.91 -16.52
C TYR A 126 -2.61 -14.18 -15.58
N LYS A 127 -2.05 -15.35 -15.71
CA LYS A 127 -0.89 -15.77 -14.91
C LYS A 127 0.07 -16.47 -15.83
#